data_cf4819cbec1c6995153bfbab19da4bc9
#
_entry.id   cf4819cbec1c6995153bfbab19da4bc9
#
_cell.length_a   1.000
_cell.length_b   1.000
_cell.length_c   1.000
_cell.angle_alpha   90.00
_cell.angle_beta   90.00
_cell.angle_gamma   90.00
#
_symmetry.space_group_name_H-M   'P 1'
#
loop_
_entity.id
_entity.type
_entity.pdbx_description
1 polymer ?
#
loop_
_entity_poly.entity_id
_entity_poly.type
_entity_poly.pdbx_seq_one_letter_code
_entity_poly.pdbx_strand_id
1 'polypeptide(L)'
;PTETVHHFNDRMEQLKDYTIRFLDEISLDIDDDNIKNVATIASNNDANLGQLIQAALERVGRDGVVTVEESNNYQTQLILREGMEIQEGYLSHLFCNTENGKVEFDNPVIFMSNMSLRQFKDVMPLLEYSASNNHPLLIICKGMDGSALNNLIMNLINKTVECAVVMAPNFGDAQIDELSDIQSLIGGKVFVEESKDDSKLFTETDLGTCSKVIITKETTTFIGGEGNTEDRIKALKEQALDLKGHDLARIKSRVARLKGGIATIKVGAS
;
A
#
# COMPACT_ATOMS: atom_id res chain seq x y z
N PRO A 1 8.49 -39.47 31.07
CA PRO A 1 8.23 -39.51 29.64
C PRO A 1 8.45 -38.12 29.08
N THR A 2 9.67 -37.91 28.58
CA THR A 2 10.02 -36.67 27.89
C THR A 2 9.41 -36.75 26.50
N GLU A 3 8.27 -36.04 26.32
CA GLU A 3 7.81 -35.70 24.96
C GLU A 3 8.96 -34.94 24.29
N THR A 4 9.44 -35.45 23.19
CA THR A 4 10.46 -34.77 22.41
C THR A 4 9.87 -33.47 21.90
N VAL A 5 10.65 -32.39 21.86
CA VAL A 5 10.24 -31.07 21.35
C VAL A 5 9.52 -31.15 20.00
N HIS A 6 9.89 -32.15 19.21
CA HIS A 6 9.25 -32.43 17.91
C HIS A 6 7.78 -32.88 18.07
N HIS A 7 7.47 -33.79 18.97
CA HIS A 7 6.10 -34.21 19.27
C HIS A 7 5.23 -33.09 19.84
N PHE A 8 5.81 -32.19 20.62
CA PHE A 8 5.13 -31.01 21.12
C PHE A 8 4.77 -30.06 19.98
N ASN A 9 5.70 -29.75 19.09
CA ASN A 9 5.47 -28.89 17.94
C ASN A 9 4.41 -29.48 16.99
N ASP A 10 4.47 -30.78 16.69
CA ASP A 10 3.46 -31.44 15.85
C ASP A 10 2.06 -31.35 16.45
N ARG A 11 1.93 -31.50 17.77
CA ARG A 11 0.63 -31.34 18.44
C ARG A 11 0.15 -29.88 18.44
N MET A 12 1.04 -28.92 18.59
CA MET A 12 0.71 -27.51 18.50
C MET A 12 0.23 -27.14 17.09
N GLU A 13 0.87 -27.67 16.05
CA GLU A 13 0.40 -27.46 14.67
C GLU A 13 -0.97 -28.10 14.42
N GLN A 14 -1.19 -29.32 14.89
CA GLN A 14 -2.49 -29.97 14.79
C GLN A 14 -3.59 -29.19 15.53
N LEU A 15 -3.30 -28.66 16.71
CA LEU A 15 -4.23 -27.84 17.49
C LEU A 15 -4.52 -26.50 16.78
N LYS A 16 -3.49 -25.87 16.21
CA LYS A 16 -3.64 -24.66 15.39
C LYS A 16 -4.58 -24.92 14.20
N ASP A 17 -4.33 -25.98 13.44
CA ASP A 17 -5.13 -26.32 12.26
C ASP A 17 -6.57 -26.71 12.61
N TYR A 18 -6.76 -27.39 13.74
CA TYR A 18 -8.10 -27.66 14.27
C TYR A 18 -8.81 -26.36 14.65
N THR A 19 -8.13 -25.46 15.35
CA THR A 19 -8.70 -24.18 15.79
C THR A 19 -9.07 -23.30 14.59
N ILE A 20 -8.21 -23.25 13.56
CA ILE A 20 -8.49 -22.49 12.33
C ILE A 20 -9.75 -23.06 11.66
N ARG A 21 -9.82 -24.37 11.45
CA ARG A 21 -11.02 -25.01 10.85
C ARG A 21 -12.28 -24.76 11.67
N PHE A 22 -12.19 -24.85 12.99
CA PHE A 22 -13.34 -24.55 13.86
C PHE A 22 -13.77 -23.09 13.75
N LEU A 23 -12.82 -22.14 13.66
CA LEU A 23 -13.15 -20.73 13.45
C LEU A 23 -13.79 -20.49 12.08
N ASP A 24 -13.30 -21.16 11.02
CA ASP A 24 -13.90 -21.09 9.69
C ASP A 24 -15.35 -21.64 9.66
N GLU A 25 -15.61 -22.74 10.41
CA GLU A 25 -16.95 -23.33 10.50
C GLU A 25 -17.96 -22.46 11.25
N ILE A 26 -17.51 -21.69 12.25
CA ILE A 26 -18.39 -20.81 13.05
C ILE A 26 -18.41 -19.37 12.58
N SER A 27 -17.52 -19.01 11.65
CA SER A 27 -17.47 -17.65 11.10
C SER A 27 -18.73 -17.37 10.27
N LEU A 28 -19.27 -16.18 10.44
CA LEU A 28 -20.41 -15.68 9.66
C LEU A 28 -19.94 -14.53 8.80
N ASP A 29 -20.40 -14.50 7.54
CA ASP A 29 -20.19 -13.34 6.69
C ASP A 29 -20.84 -12.11 7.31
N ILE A 30 -20.10 -11.02 7.38
CA ILE A 30 -20.63 -9.75 7.87
C ILE A 30 -21.47 -9.12 6.76
N ASP A 31 -22.75 -8.88 7.04
CA ASP A 31 -23.61 -8.03 6.23
C ASP A 31 -23.38 -6.55 6.56
N ASP A 32 -23.86 -5.67 5.71
CA ASP A 32 -23.65 -4.22 5.85
C ASP A 32 -24.34 -3.67 7.14
N ASP A 33 -25.41 -4.31 7.60
CA ASP A 33 -26.13 -3.92 8.82
C ASP A 33 -25.34 -4.27 10.10
N ASN A 34 -24.52 -5.31 10.06
CA ASN A 34 -23.72 -5.76 11.20
C ASN A 34 -22.34 -5.12 11.30
N ILE A 35 -21.86 -4.44 10.25
CA ILE A 35 -20.55 -3.74 10.26
C ILE A 35 -20.45 -2.78 11.44
N LYS A 36 -21.48 -1.99 11.70
CA LYS A 36 -21.51 -1.04 12.84
C LYS A 36 -21.30 -1.75 14.18
N ASN A 37 -21.95 -2.89 14.40
CA ASN A 37 -21.87 -3.62 15.64
C ASN A 37 -20.47 -4.18 15.87
N VAL A 38 -19.87 -4.77 14.82
CA VAL A 38 -18.51 -5.30 14.87
C VAL A 38 -17.50 -4.18 15.10
N ALA A 39 -17.63 -3.06 14.37
CA ALA A 39 -16.78 -1.89 14.55
C ALA A 39 -16.91 -1.27 15.95
N THR A 40 -18.12 -1.21 16.50
CA THR A 40 -18.36 -0.72 17.88
C THR A 40 -17.66 -1.62 18.91
N ILE A 41 -17.77 -2.95 18.77
CA ILE A 41 -17.10 -3.90 19.66
C ILE A 41 -15.57 -3.75 19.55
N ALA A 42 -15.04 -3.67 18.33
CA ALA A 42 -13.61 -3.50 18.07
C ALA A 42 -13.06 -2.17 18.60
N SER A 43 -13.90 -1.14 18.69
CA SER A 43 -13.58 0.19 19.23
C SER A 43 -13.84 0.31 20.73
N ASN A 44 -13.72 -0.75 21.47
CA ASN A 44 -13.95 -0.77 22.94
C ASN A 44 -15.35 -0.27 23.32
N ASN A 45 -16.40 -0.65 22.57
CA ASN A 45 -17.79 -0.24 22.70
C ASN A 45 -18.08 1.24 22.44
N ASP A 46 -17.23 1.93 21.69
CA ASP A 46 -17.51 3.29 21.22
C ASP A 46 -18.47 3.26 20.01
N ALA A 47 -19.75 3.52 20.27
CA ALA A 47 -20.78 3.54 19.26
C ALA A 47 -20.61 4.66 18.21
N ASN A 48 -19.99 5.79 18.59
CA ASN A 48 -19.75 6.90 17.65
C ASN A 48 -18.67 6.51 16.65
N LEU A 49 -17.58 5.89 17.11
CA LEU A 49 -16.52 5.39 16.25
C LEU A 49 -17.02 4.24 15.36
N GLY A 50 -17.83 3.33 15.92
CA GLY A 50 -18.48 2.26 15.14
C GLY A 50 -19.34 2.81 14.00
N GLN A 51 -20.12 3.86 14.26
CA GLN A 51 -20.94 4.52 13.23
C GLN A 51 -20.10 5.23 12.16
N LEU A 52 -18.98 5.85 12.54
CA LEU A 52 -18.07 6.50 11.60
C LEU A 52 -17.40 5.47 10.68
N ILE A 53 -16.98 4.33 11.23
CA ILE A 53 -16.38 3.23 10.44
C ILE A 53 -17.41 2.67 9.47
N GLN A 54 -18.66 2.44 9.92
CA GLN A 54 -19.74 2.02 9.02
C GLN A 54 -19.94 3.01 7.88
N ALA A 55 -20.07 4.31 8.18
CA ALA A 55 -20.25 5.35 7.18
C ALA A 55 -19.05 5.47 6.21
N ALA A 56 -17.84 5.19 6.68
CA ALA A 56 -16.65 5.11 5.86
C ALA A 56 -16.74 3.96 4.86
N LEU A 57 -17.02 2.74 5.35
CA LEU A 57 -17.11 1.52 4.53
C LEU A 57 -18.28 1.59 3.53
N GLU A 58 -19.43 2.15 3.90
CA GLU A 58 -20.54 2.36 2.98
C GLU A 58 -20.17 3.24 1.79
N ARG A 59 -19.24 4.19 1.99
CA ARG A 59 -18.82 5.14 0.95
C ARG A 59 -17.71 4.62 0.06
N VAL A 60 -16.71 3.93 0.62
CA VAL A 60 -15.58 3.39 -0.16
C VAL A 60 -15.84 1.98 -0.67
N GLY A 61 -16.87 1.30 -0.15
CA GLY A 61 -17.18 -0.09 -0.47
C GLY A 61 -16.30 -1.08 0.30
N ARG A 62 -16.56 -2.39 0.10
CA ARG A 62 -15.84 -3.47 0.79
C ARG A 62 -14.37 -3.58 0.40
N ASP A 63 -14.02 -3.14 -0.80
CA ASP A 63 -12.65 -3.15 -1.33
C ASP A 63 -11.92 -1.81 -1.06
N GLY A 64 -12.59 -0.86 -0.42
CA GLY A 64 -12.02 0.43 -0.04
C GLY A 64 -11.22 0.34 1.25
N VAL A 65 -10.31 1.29 1.45
CA VAL A 65 -9.44 1.35 2.63
C VAL A 65 -9.95 2.40 3.62
N VAL A 66 -9.95 2.07 4.90
CA VAL A 66 -10.27 3.02 5.98
C VAL A 66 -9.00 3.26 6.80
N THR A 67 -8.55 4.52 6.83
CA THR A 67 -7.41 4.95 7.66
C THR A 67 -7.87 5.82 8.81
N VAL A 68 -7.12 5.82 9.90
CA VAL A 68 -7.38 6.69 11.07
C VAL A 68 -6.15 7.57 11.28
N GLU A 69 -6.38 8.89 11.36
CA GLU A 69 -5.35 9.89 11.61
C GLU A 69 -5.76 10.78 12.79
N GLU A 70 -4.79 11.32 13.51
CA GLU A 70 -5.05 12.37 14.49
C GLU A 70 -5.39 13.69 13.79
N SER A 71 -6.37 14.41 14.33
CA SER A 71 -6.76 15.72 13.82
C SER A 71 -6.17 16.82 14.69
N ASN A 72 -5.72 17.89 14.08
CA ASN A 72 -5.36 19.13 14.81
C ASN A 72 -6.59 19.91 15.31
N ASN A 73 -7.79 19.42 15.02
CA ASN A 73 -9.06 20.02 15.44
C ASN A 73 -9.77 19.14 16.46
N TYR A 74 -10.64 19.73 17.29
CA TYR A 74 -11.46 19.01 18.28
C TYR A 74 -12.57 18.15 17.68
N GLN A 75 -12.83 18.24 16.39
CA GLN A 75 -13.92 17.53 15.73
C GLN A 75 -13.39 16.32 14.95
N THR A 76 -14.04 15.18 15.16
CA THR A 76 -13.80 14.00 14.34
C THR A 76 -14.48 14.16 12.98
N GLN A 77 -13.75 13.94 11.90
CA GLN A 77 -14.22 14.12 10.53
C GLN A 77 -13.91 12.90 9.67
N LEU A 78 -14.84 12.56 8.77
CA LEU A 78 -14.63 11.55 7.73
C LEU A 78 -14.30 12.27 6.42
N ILE A 79 -13.11 12.00 5.89
CA ILE A 79 -12.64 12.56 4.62
C ILE A 79 -12.50 11.43 3.61
N LEU A 80 -13.10 11.60 2.44
CA LEU A 80 -12.96 10.66 1.33
C LEU A 80 -11.97 11.24 0.31
N ARG A 81 -11.05 10.40 -0.15
CA ARG A 81 -10.08 10.74 -1.20
C ARG A 81 -9.94 9.58 -2.18
N GLU A 82 -9.58 9.90 -3.40
CA GLU A 82 -9.07 8.90 -4.32
C GLU A 82 -7.81 8.29 -3.73
N GLY A 83 -7.63 7.00 -3.95
CA GLY A 83 -6.47 6.31 -3.40
C GLY A 83 -6.59 4.81 -3.59
N MET A 84 -5.50 4.11 -3.33
CA MET A 84 -5.45 2.64 -3.35
C MET A 84 -4.42 2.12 -2.37
N GLU A 85 -4.58 0.87 -1.99
CA GLU A 85 -3.61 0.13 -1.18
C GLU A 85 -3.06 -1.06 -1.96
N ILE A 86 -1.76 -1.30 -1.83
CA ILE A 86 -1.09 -2.51 -2.31
C ILE A 86 -0.58 -3.32 -1.11
N GLN A 87 -0.54 -4.65 -1.27
CA GLN A 87 -0.11 -5.59 -0.22
C GLN A 87 1.41 -5.79 -0.24
N GLU A 88 2.14 -4.67 -0.27
CA GLU A 88 3.60 -4.61 -0.20
C GLU A 88 4.00 -3.51 0.77
N GLY A 89 4.84 -3.84 1.75
CA GLY A 89 5.32 -2.91 2.76
C GLY A 89 6.75 -2.44 2.50
N TYR A 90 7.31 -1.73 3.47
CA TYR A 90 8.68 -1.22 3.36
C TYR A 90 9.72 -2.37 3.34
N LEU A 91 10.76 -2.20 2.53
CA LEU A 91 11.86 -3.17 2.43
C LEU A 91 12.71 -3.26 3.71
N SER A 92 12.79 -2.20 4.49
CA SER A 92 13.56 -2.14 5.74
C SER A 92 12.84 -1.28 6.78
N HIS A 93 12.80 -1.74 8.03
CA HIS A 93 12.29 -0.97 9.17
C HIS A 93 13.07 0.33 9.43
N LEU A 94 14.28 0.44 8.92
CA LEU A 94 15.09 1.66 9.04
C LEU A 94 14.48 2.87 8.31
N PHE A 95 13.55 2.64 7.38
CA PHE A 95 12.81 3.71 6.70
C PHE A 95 11.71 4.34 7.56
N CYS A 96 11.30 3.70 8.66
CA CYS A 96 10.22 4.20 9.51
C CYS A 96 10.58 5.56 10.13
N ASN A 97 9.67 6.52 10.01
CA ASN A 97 9.80 7.87 10.51
C ASN A 97 8.75 8.24 11.56
N THR A 98 7.89 7.28 11.96
CA THR A 98 6.87 7.44 12.99
C THR A 98 7.14 6.54 14.19
N GLU A 99 6.64 6.91 15.38
CA GLU A 99 6.75 6.12 16.60
C GLU A 99 6.04 4.75 16.49
N ASN A 100 5.03 4.66 15.64
CA ASN A 100 4.24 3.45 15.40
C ASN A 100 4.90 2.49 14.38
N GLY A 101 6.16 2.74 13.98
CA GLY A 101 6.88 1.88 13.03
C GLY A 101 6.31 1.90 11.62
N LYS A 102 5.82 3.03 11.17
CA LYS A 102 5.35 3.29 9.80
C LYS A 102 6.24 4.30 9.11
N VAL A 103 6.14 4.36 7.78
CA VAL A 103 6.63 5.48 6.97
C VAL A 103 5.44 6.32 6.58
N GLU A 104 5.49 7.61 6.81
CA GLU A 104 4.49 8.56 6.35
C GLU A 104 5.17 9.70 5.61
N PHE A 105 4.81 9.90 4.34
CA PHE A 105 5.33 10.98 3.51
C PHE A 105 4.17 11.85 3.00
N ASP A 106 4.29 13.14 3.17
CA ASP A 106 3.41 14.14 2.58
C ASP A 106 4.01 14.64 1.26
N ASN A 107 3.22 14.64 0.19
CA ASN A 107 3.60 15.04 -1.17
C ASN A 107 4.92 14.41 -1.66
N PRO A 108 5.05 13.07 -1.59
CA PRO A 108 6.26 12.40 -2.04
C PRO A 108 6.39 12.43 -3.56
N VAL A 109 7.64 12.35 -4.04
CA VAL A 109 7.94 11.92 -5.41
C VAL A 109 8.13 10.42 -5.45
N ILE A 110 7.55 9.77 -6.46
CA ILE A 110 7.46 8.30 -6.51
C ILE A 110 8.07 7.81 -7.82
N PHE A 111 9.13 7.02 -7.71
CA PHE A 111 9.74 6.31 -8.83
C PHE A 111 9.19 4.89 -8.91
N MET A 112 8.74 4.48 -10.10
CA MET A 112 8.15 3.15 -10.33
C MET A 112 8.93 2.38 -11.39
N SER A 113 9.34 1.15 -11.08
CA SER A 113 10.06 0.29 -12.01
C SER A 113 9.84 -1.20 -11.75
N ASN A 114 9.92 -2.02 -12.81
CA ASN A 114 10.06 -3.47 -12.67
C ASN A 114 11.52 -3.95 -12.69
N MET A 115 12.48 -3.03 -12.57
CA MET A 115 13.92 -3.33 -12.54
C MET A 115 14.42 -3.58 -11.12
N SER A 116 15.51 -4.36 -11.01
CA SER A 116 16.26 -4.51 -9.76
C SER A 116 17.37 -3.44 -9.68
N LEU A 117 17.37 -2.66 -8.62
CA LEU A 117 18.34 -1.57 -8.38
C LEU A 117 19.42 -2.09 -7.42
N ARG A 118 20.65 -2.27 -7.90
CA ARG A 118 21.74 -2.88 -7.12
C ARG A 118 22.93 -1.98 -6.88
N GLN A 119 23.15 -1.04 -7.79
CA GLN A 119 24.30 -0.15 -7.74
C GLN A 119 23.89 1.25 -7.30
N PHE A 120 24.76 1.95 -6.58
CA PHE A 120 24.48 3.32 -6.15
C PHE A 120 24.13 4.25 -7.32
N LYS A 121 24.81 4.08 -8.48
CA LYS A 121 24.50 4.85 -9.69
C LYS A 121 23.06 4.71 -10.19
N ASP A 122 22.35 3.64 -9.78
CA ASP A 122 20.95 3.41 -10.20
C ASP A 122 19.97 4.28 -9.39
N VAL A 123 20.36 4.70 -8.19
CA VAL A 123 19.53 5.49 -7.27
C VAL A 123 20.04 6.92 -7.06
N MET A 124 21.30 7.21 -7.39
CA MET A 124 21.93 8.51 -7.17
C MET A 124 21.14 9.68 -7.79
N PRO A 125 20.68 9.60 -9.06
CA PRO A 125 19.92 10.71 -9.65
C PRO A 125 18.60 10.98 -8.94
N LEU A 126 17.94 9.92 -8.42
CA LEU A 126 16.69 10.04 -7.65
C LEU A 126 16.92 10.74 -6.31
N LEU A 127 18.03 10.39 -5.63
CA LEU A 127 18.44 11.03 -4.38
C LEU A 127 18.81 12.50 -4.59
N GLU A 128 19.55 12.82 -5.65
CA GLU A 128 19.91 14.19 -5.99
C GLU A 128 18.67 15.04 -6.29
N TYR A 129 17.71 14.49 -7.02
CA TYR A 129 16.44 15.17 -7.32
C TYR A 129 15.64 15.44 -6.04
N SER A 130 15.47 14.42 -5.19
CA SER A 130 14.75 14.52 -3.92
C SER A 130 15.40 15.55 -2.99
N ALA A 131 16.72 15.50 -2.81
CA ALA A 131 17.47 16.44 -1.98
C ALA A 131 17.36 17.89 -2.50
N SER A 132 17.47 18.09 -3.82
CA SER A 132 17.44 19.43 -4.43
C SER A 132 16.06 20.08 -4.32
N ASN A 133 14.99 19.29 -4.35
CA ASN A 133 13.61 19.78 -4.32
C ASN A 133 12.95 19.64 -2.93
N ASN A 134 13.65 19.04 -1.96
CA ASN A 134 13.16 18.80 -0.61
C ASN A 134 11.81 18.03 -0.57
N HIS A 135 11.68 17.02 -1.45
CA HIS A 135 10.54 16.10 -1.48
C HIS A 135 10.94 14.73 -0.96
N PRO A 136 10.13 14.08 -0.11
CA PRO A 136 10.33 12.68 0.27
C PRO A 136 10.31 11.79 -0.98
N LEU A 137 11.17 10.78 -1.01
CA LEU A 137 11.32 9.85 -2.14
C LEU A 137 10.78 8.47 -1.80
N LEU A 138 9.79 8.00 -2.55
CA LEU A 138 9.40 6.60 -2.55
C LEU A 138 9.92 5.91 -3.82
N ILE A 139 10.61 4.79 -3.66
CA ILE A 139 11.04 3.94 -4.77
C ILE A 139 10.23 2.64 -4.74
N ILE A 140 9.51 2.36 -5.82
CA ILE A 140 8.83 1.09 -6.04
C ILE A 140 9.62 0.35 -7.12
N CYS A 141 10.22 -0.79 -6.76
CA CYS A 141 11.06 -1.53 -7.69
C CYS A 141 10.97 -3.04 -7.47
N LYS A 142 11.39 -3.83 -8.45
CA LYS A 142 11.40 -5.30 -8.39
C LYS A 142 12.26 -5.83 -7.23
N GLY A 143 13.33 -5.12 -6.89
CA GLY A 143 14.21 -5.45 -5.80
C GLY A 143 15.30 -4.40 -5.63
N MET A 144 15.80 -4.27 -4.41
CA MET A 144 16.93 -3.40 -4.10
C MET A 144 17.86 -4.10 -3.12
N ASP A 145 19.13 -4.16 -3.47
CA ASP A 145 20.17 -4.77 -2.64
C ASP A 145 21.52 -4.05 -2.81
N GLY A 146 22.56 -4.59 -2.18
CA GLY A 146 23.93 -4.17 -2.35
C GLY A 146 24.19 -2.69 -2.03
N SER A 147 24.94 -2.01 -2.92
CA SER A 147 25.35 -0.63 -2.68
C SER A 147 24.20 0.37 -2.85
N ALA A 148 23.16 0.03 -3.60
CA ALA A 148 21.98 0.88 -3.74
C ALA A 148 21.28 1.04 -2.38
N LEU A 149 20.88 -0.07 -1.75
CA LEU A 149 20.20 -0.06 -0.46
C LEU A 149 21.06 0.57 0.65
N ASN A 150 22.35 0.20 0.72
CA ASN A 150 23.25 0.71 1.75
C ASN A 150 23.40 2.24 1.67
N ASN A 151 23.55 2.79 0.47
CA ASN A 151 23.67 4.24 0.31
C ASN A 151 22.37 4.97 0.58
N LEU A 152 21.20 4.40 0.23
CA LEU A 152 19.92 4.95 0.63
C LEU A 152 19.80 5.07 2.15
N ILE A 153 20.08 3.97 2.86
CA ILE A 153 20.04 3.93 4.34
C ILE A 153 21.03 4.94 4.94
N MET A 154 22.25 5.06 4.37
CA MET A 154 23.23 6.05 4.85
C MET A 154 22.75 7.49 4.67
N ASN A 155 22.13 7.82 3.53
CA ASN A 155 21.56 9.15 3.30
C ASN A 155 20.40 9.45 4.25
N LEU A 156 19.56 8.45 4.54
CA LEU A 156 18.46 8.55 5.50
C LEU A 156 19.00 8.82 6.93
N ILE A 157 19.99 8.03 7.39
CA ILE A 157 20.61 8.20 8.72
C ILE A 157 21.27 9.59 8.85
N ASN A 158 21.92 10.07 7.78
CA ASN A 158 22.51 11.39 7.73
C ASN A 158 21.47 12.52 7.56
N LYS A 159 20.19 12.19 7.44
CA LYS A 159 19.06 13.13 7.22
C LYS A 159 19.26 14.03 6.00
N THR A 160 19.93 13.53 4.98
CA THR A 160 20.11 14.24 3.70
C THR A 160 18.88 14.12 2.80
N VAL A 161 18.18 12.97 2.87
CA VAL A 161 16.97 12.69 2.10
C VAL A 161 16.03 11.84 2.96
N GLU A 162 14.75 12.16 2.94
CA GLU A 162 13.71 11.26 3.42
C GLU A 162 13.36 10.29 2.30
N CYS A 163 13.57 9.00 2.50
CA CYS A 163 13.32 8.00 1.47
C CYS A 163 12.81 6.68 2.03
N ALA A 164 12.10 5.94 1.19
CA ALA A 164 11.69 4.57 1.47
C ALA A 164 11.67 3.74 0.20
N VAL A 165 11.73 2.42 0.36
CA VAL A 165 11.67 1.44 -0.73
C VAL A 165 10.59 0.42 -0.44
N VAL A 166 9.77 0.17 -1.46
CA VAL A 166 8.73 -0.85 -1.48
C VAL A 166 8.98 -1.78 -2.67
N MET A 167 8.71 -3.06 -2.49
CA MET A 167 8.77 -4.00 -3.61
C MET A 167 7.61 -3.77 -4.56
N ALA A 168 7.86 -3.88 -5.86
CA ALA A 168 6.79 -3.88 -6.85
C ALA A 168 5.94 -5.14 -6.68
N PRO A 169 4.59 -5.02 -6.61
CA PRO A 169 3.72 -6.14 -6.35
C PRO A 169 3.72 -7.14 -7.51
N ASN A 170 3.54 -8.41 -7.19
CA ASN A 170 3.51 -9.51 -8.17
C ASN A 170 4.83 -9.71 -8.94
N PHE A 171 4.79 -10.50 -10.02
CA PHE A 171 5.93 -10.86 -10.86
C PHE A 171 5.55 -10.88 -12.33
N GLY A 172 6.55 -10.72 -13.23
CA GLY A 172 6.38 -10.77 -14.68
C GLY A 172 5.36 -9.72 -15.18
N ASP A 173 4.50 -10.12 -16.12
CA ASP A 173 3.50 -9.22 -16.71
C ASP A 173 2.51 -8.68 -15.68
N ALA A 174 2.15 -9.49 -14.68
CA ALA A 174 1.28 -9.06 -13.59
C ALA A 174 1.88 -7.92 -12.76
N GLN A 175 3.20 -7.85 -12.63
CA GLN A 175 3.90 -6.76 -11.95
C GLN A 175 3.77 -5.45 -12.75
N ILE A 176 3.97 -5.50 -14.06
CA ILE A 176 3.80 -4.33 -14.95
C ILE A 176 2.35 -3.84 -14.92
N ASP A 177 1.41 -4.76 -14.90
CA ASP A 177 -0.02 -4.48 -14.78
C ASP A 177 -0.36 -3.74 -13.48
N GLU A 178 0.15 -4.20 -12.33
CA GLU A 178 -0.07 -3.56 -11.02
C GLU A 178 0.63 -2.18 -10.94
N LEU A 179 1.86 -2.08 -11.46
CA LEU A 179 2.54 -0.78 -11.57
C LEU A 179 1.76 0.21 -12.43
N SER A 180 1.13 -0.28 -13.52
CA SER A 180 0.27 0.55 -14.37
C SER A 180 -1.01 1.00 -13.67
N ASP A 181 -1.54 0.19 -12.75
CA ASP A 181 -2.68 0.59 -11.91
C ASP A 181 -2.27 1.70 -10.94
N ILE A 182 -1.10 1.57 -10.29
CA ILE A 182 -0.52 2.62 -9.43
C ILE A 182 -0.27 3.89 -10.25
N GLN A 183 0.34 3.76 -11.44
CA GLN A 183 0.59 4.88 -12.35
C GLN A 183 -0.70 5.63 -12.70
N SER A 184 -1.80 4.92 -12.94
CA SER A 184 -3.08 5.55 -13.27
C SER A 184 -3.60 6.45 -12.16
N LEU A 185 -3.25 6.18 -10.90
CA LEU A 185 -3.62 7.00 -9.75
C LEU A 185 -2.65 8.15 -9.51
N ILE A 186 -1.34 7.88 -9.51
CA ILE A 186 -0.34 8.86 -9.07
C ILE A 186 0.37 9.59 -10.21
N GLY A 187 0.07 9.24 -11.47
CA GLY A 187 0.80 9.77 -12.62
C GLY A 187 2.20 9.19 -12.78
N GLY A 188 3.05 9.92 -13.50
CA GLY A 188 4.43 9.53 -13.75
C GLY A 188 4.57 8.44 -14.82
N LYS A 189 5.71 7.74 -14.81
CA LYS A 189 6.06 6.67 -15.77
C LYS A 189 6.49 5.40 -15.03
N VAL A 190 6.11 4.24 -15.56
CA VAL A 190 6.68 2.94 -15.15
C VAL A 190 7.91 2.65 -16.02
N PHE A 191 9.08 2.53 -15.40
CA PHE A 191 10.32 2.14 -16.07
C PHE A 191 10.39 0.62 -16.20
N VAL A 192 10.43 0.13 -17.43
CA VAL A 192 10.33 -1.31 -17.74
C VAL A 192 11.66 -1.81 -18.28
N GLU A 193 12.18 -2.91 -17.72
CA GLU A 193 13.47 -3.49 -18.08
C GLU A 193 13.53 -3.86 -19.58
N GLU A 194 12.46 -4.40 -20.13
CA GLU A 194 12.33 -4.81 -21.52
C GLU A 194 12.40 -3.63 -22.51
N SER A 195 11.97 -2.45 -22.10
CA SER A 195 12.03 -1.22 -22.88
C SER A 195 13.45 -0.62 -22.93
N LYS A 196 14.43 -1.21 -22.22
CA LYS A 196 15.76 -0.68 -22.03
C LYS A 196 15.76 0.77 -21.51
N ASP A 197 14.75 1.10 -20.71
CA ASP A 197 14.68 2.37 -20.03
C ASP A 197 15.90 2.56 -19.13
N ASP A 198 16.48 3.74 -19.14
CA ASP A 198 17.56 4.09 -18.22
C ASP A 198 16.99 4.89 -17.05
N SER A 199 17.00 4.29 -15.86
CA SER A 199 16.55 4.95 -14.62
C SER A 199 17.33 6.21 -14.26
N LYS A 200 18.42 6.49 -14.99
CA LYS A 200 19.21 7.72 -14.83
C LYS A 200 18.71 8.87 -15.68
N LEU A 201 17.89 8.58 -16.69
CA LEU A 201 17.36 9.55 -17.65
C LEU A 201 15.88 9.77 -17.41
N PHE A 202 15.50 10.09 -16.18
CA PHE A 202 14.13 10.50 -15.86
C PHE A 202 14.01 12.02 -15.88
N THR A 203 12.82 12.50 -16.16
CA THR A 203 12.41 13.89 -16.01
C THR A 203 11.48 14.02 -14.81
N GLU A 204 11.22 15.23 -14.35
CA GLU A 204 10.28 15.47 -13.26
C GLU A 204 8.89 14.86 -13.53
N THR A 205 8.43 14.94 -14.77
CA THR A 205 7.13 14.39 -15.20
C THR A 205 7.09 12.86 -15.23
N ASP A 206 8.23 12.19 -15.15
CA ASP A 206 8.32 10.73 -15.06
C ASP A 206 8.14 10.22 -13.62
N LEU A 207 8.18 11.11 -12.63
CA LEU A 207 7.91 10.76 -11.24
C LEU A 207 6.41 10.91 -10.94
N GLY A 208 5.83 9.91 -10.28
CA GLY A 208 4.47 10.00 -9.76
C GLY A 208 4.43 10.85 -8.49
N THR A 209 3.24 11.35 -8.14
CA THR A 209 3.02 12.09 -6.90
C THR A 209 1.62 11.84 -6.34
N CYS A 210 1.47 11.97 -5.03
CA CYS A 210 0.19 11.92 -4.35
C CYS A 210 0.23 12.79 -3.10
N SER A 211 -0.92 13.07 -2.50
CA SER A 211 -0.99 13.93 -1.30
C SER A 211 -0.30 13.30 -0.09
N LYS A 212 -0.43 11.98 0.08
CA LYS A 212 0.19 11.24 1.19
C LYS A 212 0.43 9.78 0.83
N VAL A 213 1.53 9.22 1.34
CA VAL A 213 1.80 7.78 1.34
C VAL A 213 1.98 7.30 2.78
N ILE A 214 1.34 6.18 3.10
CA ILE A 214 1.50 5.49 4.38
C ILE A 214 2.01 4.09 4.09
N ILE A 215 3.18 3.72 4.62
CA ILE A 215 3.79 2.41 4.41
C ILE A 215 3.93 1.71 5.75
N THR A 216 3.34 0.54 5.85
CA THR A 216 3.48 -0.37 6.99
C THR A 216 4.49 -1.48 6.64
N LYS A 217 4.62 -2.46 7.52
CA LYS A 217 5.40 -3.66 7.24
C LYS A 217 4.81 -4.50 6.08
N GLU A 218 3.52 -4.40 5.84
CA GLU A 218 2.77 -5.30 4.95
C GLU A 218 2.08 -4.57 3.80
N THR A 219 1.76 -3.29 3.96
CA THR A 219 0.97 -2.55 2.99
C THR A 219 1.56 -1.17 2.66
N THR A 220 1.23 -0.67 1.48
CA THR A 220 1.47 0.71 1.06
C THR A 220 0.17 1.32 0.58
N THR A 221 -0.25 2.41 1.23
CA THR A 221 -1.48 3.15 0.92
C THR A 221 -1.12 4.48 0.26
N PHE A 222 -1.64 4.73 -0.94
CA PHE A 222 -1.53 5.98 -1.69
C PHE A 222 -2.81 6.77 -1.54
N ILE A 223 -2.73 8.03 -1.16
CA ILE A 223 -3.88 8.91 -0.89
C ILE A 223 -3.78 10.17 -1.75
N GLY A 224 -4.78 10.40 -2.60
CA GLY A 224 -4.93 11.60 -3.41
C GLY A 224 -3.84 11.74 -4.47
N GLY A 225 -3.93 10.99 -5.57
CA GLY A 225 -3.05 11.11 -6.73
C GLY A 225 -3.56 12.14 -7.74
N GLU A 226 -2.68 12.56 -8.66
CA GLU A 226 -3.00 13.48 -9.77
C GLU A 226 -3.26 12.75 -11.09
N GLY A 227 -3.28 11.41 -11.08
CA GLY A 227 -3.53 10.59 -12.25
C GLY A 227 -5.01 10.52 -12.65
N ASN A 228 -5.31 9.72 -13.67
CA ASN A 228 -6.67 9.45 -14.15
C ASN A 228 -6.96 7.95 -14.09
N THR A 229 -7.67 7.51 -13.08
CA THR A 229 -8.04 6.10 -12.90
C THR A 229 -9.20 5.67 -13.79
N GLU A 230 -10.02 6.59 -14.32
CA GLU A 230 -11.22 6.26 -15.12
C GLU A 230 -10.87 5.53 -16.41
N ASP A 231 -9.87 6.00 -17.15
CA ASP A 231 -9.42 5.36 -18.40
C ASP A 231 -8.87 3.96 -18.14
N ARG A 232 -8.12 3.78 -17.05
CA ARG A 232 -7.62 2.48 -16.64
C ARG A 232 -8.73 1.51 -16.26
N ILE A 233 -9.71 1.98 -15.48
CA ILE A 233 -10.90 1.20 -15.10
C ILE A 233 -11.68 0.78 -16.35
N LYS A 234 -11.84 1.67 -17.32
CA LYS A 234 -12.50 1.35 -18.60
C LYS A 234 -11.76 0.26 -19.37
N ALA A 235 -10.45 0.39 -19.54
CA ALA A 235 -9.62 -0.60 -20.22
C ALA A 235 -9.67 -1.98 -19.51
N LEU A 236 -9.60 -2.02 -18.19
CA LEU A 236 -9.73 -3.26 -17.42
C LEU A 236 -11.11 -3.90 -17.57
N LYS A 237 -12.19 -3.12 -17.63
CA LYS A 237 -13.54 -3.66 -17.86
C LYS A 237 -13.70 -4.23 -19.27
N GLU A 238 -13.12 -3.58 -20.29
CA GLU A 238 -13.10 -4.10 -21.66
C GLU A 238 -12.33 -5.42 -21.71
N GLN A 239 -11.16 -5.50 -21.07
CA GLN A 239 -10.38 -6.73 -20.96
C GLN A 239 -11.16 -7.86 -20.26
N ALA A 240 -12.00 -7.53 -19.26
CA ALA A 240 -12.81 -8.50 -18.52
C ALA A 240 -13.87 -9.22 -19.37
N LEU A 241 -14.29 -8.65 -20.52
CA LEU A 241 -15.37 -9.21 -21.35
C LEU A 241 -15.02 -10.60 -21.91
N ASP A 242 -13.74 -10.83 -22.21
CA ASP A 242 -13.27 -12.08 -22.83
C ASP A 242 -12.68 -13.08 -21.81
N LEU A 243 -12.65 -12.70 -20.52
CA LEU A 243 -12.02 -13.50 -19.45
C LEU A 243 -13.04 -14.31 -18.64
N LYS A 244 -12.58 -15.44 -18.09
CA LYS A 244 -13.38 -16.32 -17.22
C LYS A 244 -12.54 -16.81 -16.03
N GLY A 245 -13.24 -17.32 -14.99
CA GLY A 245 -12.60 -17.95 -13.85
C GLY A 245 -11.67 -17.00 -13.09
N HIS A 246 -10.49 -17.46 -12.79
CA HIS A 246 -9.50 -16.75 -11.96
C HIS A 246 -9.04 -15.42 -12.58
N ASP A 247 -8.82 -15.37 -13.88
CA ASP A 247 -8.38 -14.15 -14.57
C ASP A 247 -9.44 -13.05 -14.50
N LEU A 248 -10.71 -13.41 -14.68
CA LEU A 248 -11.82 -12.48 -14.50
C LEU A 248 -11.90 -11.96 -13.05
N ALA A 249 -11.72 -12.84 -12.06
CA ALA A 249 -11.72 -12.44 -10.65
C ALA A 249 -10.60 -11.46 -10.35
N ARG A 250 -9.38 -11.70 -10.88
CA ARG A 250 -8.22 -10.80 -10.73
C ARG A 250 -8.51 -9.41 -11.30
N ILE A 251 -9.06 -9.32 -12.52
CA ILE A 251 -9.40 -8.03 -13.12
C ILE A 251 -10.51 -7.31 -12.34
N LYS A 252 -11.52 -8.03 -11.86
CA LYS A 252 -12.57 -7.45 -11.01
C LYS A 252 -12.02 -6.87 -9.72
N SER A 253 -11.11 -7.57 -9.05
CA SER A 253 -10.44 -7.09 -7.84
C SER A 253 -9.63 -5.81 -8.11
N ARG A 254 -8.88 -5.74 -9.21
CA ARG A 254 -8.15 -4.53 -9.61
C ARG A 254 -9.07 -3.34 -9.85
N VAL A 255 -10.18 -3.56 -10.57
CA VAL A 255 -11.21 -2.52 -10.79
C VAL A 255 -11.83 -2.05 -9.49
N ALA A 256 -12.14 -2.97 -8.57
CA ALA A 256 -12.70 -2.63 -7.27
C ALA A 256 -11.74 -1.77 -6.45
N ARG A 257 -10.46 -2.13 -6.40
CA ARG A 257 -9.39 -1.40 -5.73
C ARG A 257 -9.19 0.03 -6.27
N LEU A 258 -9.18 0.19 -7.60
CA LEU A 258 -9.08 1.52 -8.24
C LEU A 258 -10.32 2.40 -8.00
N LYS A 259 -11.50 1.80 -7.78
CA LYS A 259 -12.75 2.51 -7.52
C LYS A 259 -12.98 2.82 -6.05
N GLY A 260 -12.45 1.97 -5.15
CA GLY A 260 -12.82 1.99 -3.74
C GLY A 260 -12.43 3.29 -3.03
N GLY A 261 -11.29 3.86 -3.39
CA GLY A 261 -10.77 5.06 -2.71
C GLY A 261 -10.36 4.80 -1.27
N ILE A 262 -10.03 5.88 -0.57
CA ILE A 262 -9.58 5.87 0.83
C ILE A 262 -10.51 6.75 1.67
N ALA A 263 -11.06 6.18 2.74
CA ALA A 263 -11.78 6.91 3.76
C ALA A 263 -10.84 7.19 4.95
N THR A 264 -10.50 8.45 5.20
CA THR A 264 -9.69 8.84 6.35
C THR A 264 -10.59 9.38 7.46
N ILE A 265 -10.58 8.71 8.62
CA ILE A 265 -11.22 9.19 9.84
C ILE A 265 -10.18 10.02 10.59
N LYS A 266 -10.37 11.34 10.63
CA LYS A 266 -9.56 12.25 11.44
C LYS A 266 -10.19 12.36 12.82
N VAL A 267 -9.54 11.81 13.83
CA VAL A 267 -10.02 11.82 15.20
C VAL A 267 -9.61 13.12 15.87
N GLY A 268 -10.59 13.89 16.35
CA GLY A 268 -10.35 15.12 17.10
C GLY A 268 -9.63 14.83 18.42
N ALA A 269 -8.57 15.59 18.74
CA ALA A 269 -7.94 15.54 20.05
C ALA A 269 -8.87 16.13 21.11
N SER A 270 -9.01 15.42 22.25
CA SER A 270 -9.78 15.87 23.42
C SER A 270 -8.99 16.89 24.24
#